data_5afd2b6fb9384b851f785a4f1cdb4b6b
#
_entry.id   5afd2b6fb9384b851f785a4f1cdb4b6b
#
_cell.length_a   1.000
_cell.length_b   1.000
_cell.length_c   1.000
_cell.angle_alpha   90.00
_cell.angle_beta   90.00
_cell.angle_gamma   90.00
#
_symmetry.space_group_name_H-M   'P 1'
#
loop_
_entity.id
_entity.type
_entity.pdbx_description
1 polymer ?
#
loop_
_entity_poly.entity_id
_entity_poly.type
_entity_poly.pdbx_seq_one_letter_code
_entity_poly.pdbx_strand_id
1 'polypeptide(L)'
;MYPLIKNGGGVRPIAVGEVLRRLTSKLASSAVRHTAVEHLSHLQVGVGIKNGTEAIIHAVNNLLSNEEYCRNNVLLKVDLSNAFNCISRATIFQEVQNICPFFSPWVEYCYSTSPLLFVENETILSGAGVQQGDPLGPLPFAIALQHLL
;
A
#
# COMPACT_ATOMS: atom_id res chain seq x y z
N MET A 1 -14.68 -11.75 -4.31
CA MET A 1 -13.67 -11.52 -3.24
C MET A 1 -13.29 -12.86 -2.63
N TYR A 2 -12.01 -13.05 -2.31
CA TYR A 2 -11.53 -14.31 -1.71
C TYR A 2 -11.07 -14.03 -0.28
N PRO A 3 -11.70 -14.62 0.74
CA PRO A 3 -11.25 -14.47 2.11
C PRO A 3 -9.99 -15.31 2.36
N LEU A 4 -8.92 -14.68 2.83
CA LEU A 4 -7.74 -15.39 3.32
C LEU A 4 -7.74 -15.36 4.85
N ILE A 5 -7.70 -16.52 5.46
CA ILE A 5 -7.62 -16.66 6.92
C ILE A 5 -6.21 -16.29 7.38
N LYS A 6 -6.10 -15.41 8.38
CA LYS A 6 -4.82 -15.06 9.01
C LYS A 6 -4.40 -16.13 10.02
N ASN A 7 -3.09 -16.34 10.15
CA ASN A 7 -2.55 -17.11 11.28
C ASN A 7 -2.87 -16.36 12.58
N GLY A 8 -3.69 -16.94 13.45
CA GLY A 8 -4.16 -16.27 14.69
C GLY A 8 -5.58 -15.71 14.61
N GLY A 9 -6.32 -16.01 13.56
CA GLY A 9 -7.71 -15.59 13.37
C GLY A 9 -7.88 -14.28 12.59
N GLY A 10 -9.09 -14.04 12.11
CA GLY A 10 -9.41 -12.90 11.24
C GLY A 10 -9.26 -13.21 9.76
N VAL A 11 -9.81 -12.33 8.92
CA VAL A 11 -9.89 -12.51 7.47
C VAL A 11 -9.24 -11.33 6.75
N ARG A 12 -8.50 -11.64 5.67
CA ARG A 12 -8.06 -10.64 4.70
C ARG A 12 -9.00 -10.67 3.50
N PRO A 13 -9.73 -9.59 3.22
CA PRO A 13 -10.61 -9.52 2.07
C PRO A 13 -9.77 -9.26 0.79
N ILE A 14 -9.49 -10.29 0.02
CA ILE A 14 -8.76 -10.15 -1.24
C ILE A 14 -9.77 -9.89 -2.37
N ALA A 15 -9.74 -8.69 -2.93
CA ALA A 15 -10.56 -8.31 -4.07
C ALA A 15 -9.78 -8.49 -5.37
N VAL A 16 -10.26 -9.36 -6.24
CA VAL A 16 -9.68 -9.56 -7.58
C VAL A 16 -10.53 -8.81 -8.59
N GLY A 17 -9.96 -7.75 -9.16
CA GLY A 17 -10.60 -6.98 -10.22
C GLY A 17 -10.49 -7.64 -11.60
N GLU A 18 -11.16 -7.04 -12.57
CA GLU A 18 -11.14 -7.48 -13.98
C GLU A 18 -9.73 -7.45 -14.59
N VAL A 19 -9.49 -8.33 -15.54
CA VAL A 19 -8.16 -8.52 -16.15
C VAL A 19 -7.65 -7.23 -16.82
N LEU A 20 -8.49 -6.53 -17.58
CA LEU A 20 -8.10 -5.29 -18.25
C LEU A 20 -7.77 -4.19 -17.26
N ARG A 21 -8.57 -4.00 -16.23
CA ARG A 21 -8.30 -3.05 -15.16
C ARG A 21 -6.96 -3.35 -14.48
N ARG A 22 -6.71 -4.61 -14.13
CA ARG A 22 -5.45 -5.04 -13.50
C ARG A 22 -4.24 -4.82 -14.39
N LEU A 23 -4.37 -5.10 -15.71
CA LEU A 23 -3.30 -4.87 -16.68
C LEU A 23 -2.99 -3.37 -16.79
N THR A 24 -4.01 -2.54 -16.99
CA THR A 24 -3.86 -1.09 -17.09
C THR A 24 -3.26 -0.51 -15.80
N SER A 25 -3.70 -0.97 -14.63
CA SER A 25 -3.16 -0.56 -13.33
C SER A 25 -1.68 -0.89 -13.17
N LYS A 26 -1.24 -2.07 -13.63
CA LYS A 26 0.18 -2.45 -13.65
C LYS A 26 1.01 -1.55 -14.57
N LEU A 27 0.52 -1.28 -15.77
CA LEU A 27 1.20 -0.42 -16.73
C LEU A 27 1.30 1.02 -16.21
N ALA A 28 0.20 1.57 -15.71
CA ALA A 28 0.16 2.91 -15.13
C ALA A 28 1.10 3.05 -13.92
N SER A 29 1.08 2.10 -12.99
CA SER A 29 2.02 2.08 -11.84
C SER A 29 3.47 1.94 -12.27
N SER A 30 3.74 1.17 -13.33
CA SER A 30 5.10 1.03 -13.87
C SER A 30 5.60 2.32 -14.50
N ALA A 31 4.73 3.05 -15.18
CA ALA A 31 5.10 4.32 -15.85
C ALA A 31 5.53 5.41 -14.86
N VAL A 32 4.93 5.46 -13.66
CA VAL A 32 5.25 6.47 -12.64
C VAL A 32 6.20 5.96 -11.55
N ARG A 33 6.69 4.73 -11.69
CA ARG A 33 7.51 4.09 -10.65
C ARG A 33 8.73 4.91 -10.25
N HIS A 34 9.45 5.49 -11.21
CA HIS A 34 10.67 6.26 -10.95
C HIS A 34 10.36 7.47 -10.07
N THR A 35 9.40 8.30 -10.48
CA THR A 35 8.96 9.49 -9.71
C THR A 35 8.51 9.12 -8.31
N ALA A 36 7.71 8.05 -8.18
CA ALA A 36 7.22 7.60 -6.89
C ALA A 36 8.37 7.10 -5.99
N VAL A 37 9.32 6.33 -6.53
CA VAL A 37 10.47 5.83 -5.76
C VAL A 37 11.35 6.98 -5.28
N GLU A 38 11.62 7.98 -6.11
CA GLU A 38 12.38 9.16 -5.69
C GLU A 38 11.74 9.86 -4.49
N HIS A 39 10.41 9.95 -4.48
CA HIS A 39 9.67 10.55 -3.38
C HIS A 39 9.64 9.66 -2.12
N LEU A 40 9.46 8.35 -2.28
CA LEU A 40 9.27 7.41 -1.18
C LEU A 40 10.57 6.92 -0.53
N SER A 41 11.67 6.85 -1.27
CA SER A 41 12.89 6.12 -0.91
C SER A 41 13.57 6.58 0.38
N HIS A 42 13.23 7.77 0.88
CA HIS A 42 13.79 8.30 2.12
C HIS A 42 13.29 7.58 3.37
N LEU A 43 12.03 7.10 3.34
CA LEU A 43 11.36 6.49 4.50
C LEU A 43 10.74 5.13 4.17
N GLN A 44 10.38 4.89 2.92
CA GLN A 44 9.67 3.69 2.50
C GLN A 44 10.46 2.91 1.45
N VAL A 45 10.81 1.67 1.76
CA VAL A 45 11.50 0.76 0.84
C VAL A 45 10.64 -0.45 0.45
N GLY A 46 9.43 -0.54 0.98
CA GLY A 46 8.49 -1.64 0.69
C GLY A 46 7.83 -1.56 -0.68
N VAL A 47 7.84 -0.39 -1.33
CA VAL A 47 7.24 -0.17 -2.65
C VAL A 47 8.30 0.39 -3.60
N GLY A 48 8.44 -0.25 -4.76
CA GLY A 48 9.31 0.22 -5.83
C GLY A 48 10.80 -0.13 -5.70
N ILE A 49 11.31 -0.44 -4.51
CA ILE A 49 12.71 -0.79 -4.28
C ILE A 49 12.88 -2.31 -4.29
N LYS A 50 13.79 -2.79 -5.14
CA LYS A 50 14.11 -4.22 -5.21
C LYS A 50 14.78 -4.65 -3.90
N ASN A 51 14.27 -5.73 -3.29
CA ASN A 51 14.76 -6.29 -2.03
C ASN A 51 14.73 -5.30 -0.83
N GLY A 52 13.91 -4.24 -0.89
CA GLY A 52 13.85 -3.23 0.17
C GLY A 52 13.49 -3.81 1.54
N THR A 53 12.53 -4.72 1.61
CA THR A 53 12.15 -5.40 2.87
C THR A 53 13.31 -6.22 3.45
N GLU A 54 14.06 -6.92 2.61
CA GLU A 54 15.22 -7.70 3.03
C GLU A 54 16.34 -6.79 3.57
N ALA A 55 16.58 -5.66 2.89
CA ALA A 55 17.53 -4.65 3.34
C ALA A 55 17.20 -4.11 4.74
N ILE A 56 15.91 -3.84 5.03
CA ILE A 56 15.47 -3.43 6.37
C ILE A 56 15.76 -4.54 7.40
N ILE A 57 15.44 -5.79 7.11
CA ILE A 57 15.67 -6.90 8.04
C ILE A 57 17.16 -6.99 8.38
N HIS A 58 18.04 -6.91 7.38
CA HIS A 58 19.48 -6.93 7.61
C HIS A 58 19.97 -5.72 8.40
N ALA A 59 19.50 -4.51 8.09
CA ALA A 59 19.83 -3.31 8.83
C ALA A 59 19.40 -3.39 10.31
N VAL A 60 18.17 -3.82 10.58
CA VAL A 60 17.66 -4.00 11.94
C VAL A 60 18.45 -5.07 12.69
N ASN A 61 18.76 -6.21 12.06
CA ASN A 61 19.56 -7.26 12.71
C ASN A 61 20.97 -6.77 13.05
N ASN A 62 21.60 -6.00 12.19
CA ASN A 62 22.91 -5.40 12.47
C ASN A 62 22.85 -4.41 13.64
N LEU A 63 21.82 -3.55 13.71
CA LEU A 63 21.62 -2.63 14.82
C LEU A 63 21.38 -3.38 16.13
N LEU A 64 20.56 -4.42 16.12
CA LEU A 64 20.26 -5.21 17.31
C LEU A 64 21.45 -6.08 17.78
N SER A 65 22.39 -6.38 16.90
CA SER A 65 23.64 -7.08 17.27
C SER A 65 24.68 -6.17 17.92
N ASN A 66 24.49 -4.86 17.89
CA ASN A 66 25.38 -3.88 18.51
C ASN A 66 24.90 -3.57 19.94
N GLU A 67 25.59 -4.09 20.96
CA GLU A 67 25.23 -3.90 22.37
C GLU A 67 25.23 -2.43 22.81
N GLU A 68 26.15 -1.61 22.32
CA GLU A 68 26.24 -0.20 22.65
C GLU A 68 25.01 0.56 22.09
N TYR A 69 24.61 0.25 20.85
CA TYR A 69 23.41 0.81 20.25
C TYR A 69 22.15 0.42 21.04
N CYS A 70 22.02 -0.85 21.43
CA CYS A 70 20.86 -1.36 22.16
C CYS A 70 20.71 -0.76 23.57
N ARG A 71 21.81 -0.35 24.22
CA ARG A 71 21.75 0.30 25.55
C ARG A 71 21.12 1.67 25.53
N ASN A 72 21.29 2.41 24.42
CA ASN A 72 20.92 3.82 24.32
C ASN A 72 19.72 4.08 23.39
N ASN A 73 19.18 3.06 22.73
CA ASN A 73 18.12 3.20 21.75
C ASN A 73 16.98 2.20 21.98
N VAL A 74 15.80 2.58 21.51
CA VAL A 74 14.60 1.75 21.57
C VAL A 74 14.11 1.51 20.15
N LEU A 75 13.80 0.26 19.82
CA LEU A 75 13.15 -0.10 18.56
C LEU A 75 11.64 -0.10 18.76
N LEU A 76 10.94 0.84 18.11
CA LEU A 76 9.48 0.89 18.07
C LEU A 76 8.99 0.21 16.80
N LYS A 77 8.21 -0.86 16.94
CA LYS A 77 7.49 -1.52 15.84
C LYS A 77 6.02 -1.12 15.88
N VAL A 78 5.55 -0.48 14.82
CA VAL A 78 4.14 -0.08 14.67
C VAL A 78 3.49 -0.93 13.59
N ASP A 79 2.34 -1.53 13.89
CA ASP A 79 1.50 -2.26 12.94
C ASP A 79 0.11 -1.63 12.90
N LEU A 80 -0.30 -1.18 11.72
CA LEU A 80 -1.59 -0.52 11.52
C LEU A 80 -2.65 -1.55 11.14
N SER A 81 -3.69 -1.64 11.97
CA SER A 81 -4.82 -2.54 11.70
C SER A 81 -5.59 -2.11 10.46
N ASN A 82 -5.72 -3.03 9.49
CA ASN A 82 -6.53 -2.85 8.28
C ASN A 82 -6.18 -1.59 7.45
N ALA A 83 -4.92 -1.16 7.48
CA ALA A 83 -4.45 0.11 6.94
C ALA A 83 -4.89 0.35 5.48
N PHE A 84 -4.76 -0.65 4.60
CA PHE A 84 -5.16 -0.56 3.19
C PHE A 84 -6.62 -0.14 3.01
N ASN A 85 -7.52 -0.67 3.82
CA ASN A 85 -8.95 -0.42 3.68
C ASN A 85 -9.44 0.82 4.46
N CYS A 86 -8.59 1.39 5.34
CA CYS A 86 -8.97 2.49 6.23
C CYS A 86 -8.42 3.86 5.82
N ILE A 87 -7.41 3.90 4.95
CA ILE A 87 -6.83 5.17 4.50
C ILE A 87 -7.87 6.01 3.75
N SER A 88 -7.85 7.33 3.96
CA SER A 88 -8.77 8.26 3.27
C SER A 88 -8.49 8.30 1.76
N ARG A 89 -9.52 8.10 0.94
CA ARG A 89 -9.40 8.27 -0.53
C ARG A 89 -9.15 9.72 -0.91
N ALA A 90 -9.69 10.68 -0.17
CA ALA A 90 -9.41 12.09 -0.40
C ALA A 90 -7.91 12.38 -0.24
N THR A 91 -7.29 11.86 0.82
CA THR A 91 -5.84 11.96 1.02
C THR A 91 -5.07 11.27 -0.11
N ILE A 92 -5.49 10.07 -0.52
CA ILE A 92 -4.88 9.37 -1.65
C ILE A 92 -4.91 10.23 -2.92
N PHE A 93 -6.06 10.79 -3.27
CA PHE A 93 -6.21 11.61 -4.49
C PHE A 93 -5.35 12.86 -4.43
N GLN A 94 -5.35 13.55 -3.29
CA GLN A 94 -4.55 14.75 -3.08
C GLN A 94 -3.05 14.45 -3.21
N GLU A 95 -2.55 13.44 -2.51
CA GLU A 95 -1.12 13.13 -2.51
C GLU A 95 -0.65 12.56 -3.86
N VAL A 96 -1.46 11.71 -4.49
CA VAL A 96 -1.15 11.22 -5.84
C VAL A 96 -1.16 12.36 -6.86
N GLN A 97 -2.09 13.31 -6.77
CA GLN A 97 -2.12 14.48 -7.64
C GLN A 97 -0.86 15.35 -7.47
N ASN A 98 -0.39 15.51 -6.23
CA ASN A 98 0.81 16.30 -5.92
C ASN A 98 2.09 15.65 -6.46
N ILE A 99 2.25 14.34 -6.28
CA ILE A 99 3.50 13.62 -6.56
C ILE A 99 3.55 13.06 -7.97
N CYS A 100 2.44 12.52 -8.46
CA CYS A 100 2.32 11.84 -9.74
C CYS A 100 1.07 12.30 -10.49
N PRO A 101 0.99 13.56 -10.97
CA PRO A 101 -0.23 14.12 -11.57
C PRO A 101 -0.72 13.33 -12.79
N PHE A 102 0.16 12.74 -13.58
CA PHE A 102 -0.24 11.88 -14.71
C PHE A 102 -0.89 10.56 -14.29
N PHE A 103 -0.68 10.13 -13.06
CA PHE A 103 -1.25 8.91 -12.50
C PHE A 103 -2.62 9.15 -11.83
N SER A 104 -2.85 10.37 -11.35
CA SER A 104 -4.06 10.75 -10.62
C SER A 104 -5.37 10.42 -11.34
N PRO A 105 -5.55 10.72 -12.65
CA PRO A 105 -6.79 10.43 -13.34
C PRO A 105 -7.15 8.93 -13.33
N TRP A 106 -6.17 8.05 -13.41
CA TRP A 106 -6.40 6.62 -13.35
C TRP A 106 -6.76 6.15 -11.93
N VAL A 107 -6.08 6.68 -10.92
CA VAL A 107 -6.39 6.39 -9.50
C VAL A 107 -7.78 6.87 -9.15
N GLU A 108 -8.15 8.09 -9.55
CA GLU A 108 -9.49 8.65 -9.35
C GLU A 108 -10.56 7.83 -10.09
N TYR A 109 -10.35 7.49 -11.35
CA TYR A 109 -11.26 6.63 -12.08
C TYR A 109 -11.52 5.29 -11.37
N CYS A 110 -10.47 4.69 -10.76
CA CYS A 110 -10.58 3.41 -10.08
C CYS A 110 -11.22 3.48 -8.69
N TYR A 111 -11.10 4.60 -7.99
CA TYR A 111 -11.46 4.72 -6.56
C TYR A 111 -12.45 5.85 -6.22
N SER A 112 -12.83 6.72 -7.15
CA SER A 112 -13.81 7.81 -6.90
C SER A 112 -15.20 7.29 -6.54
N THR A 113 -15.58 6.15 -7.11
CA THR A 113 -16.83 5.47 -6.77
C THR A 113 -16.58 4.36 -5.76
N SER A 114 -17.63 3.93 -5.06
CA SER A 114 -17.59 2.79 -4.16
C SER A 114 -17.99 1.52 -4.91
N PRO A 115 -17.03 0.75 -5.46
CA PRO A 115 -17.38 -0.46 -6.20
C PRO A 115 -17.97 -1.53 -5.29
N LEU A 116 -18.84 -2.34 -5.87
CA LEU A 116 -19.40 -3.51 -5.22
C LEU A 116 -18.36 -4.65 -5.20
N LEU A 117 -18.17 -5.23 -4.04
CA LEU A 117 -17.39 -6.45 -3.84
C LEU A 117 -18.35 -7.62 -3.61
N PHE A 118 -18.25 -8.65 -4.40
CA PHE A 118 -19.08 -9.84 -4.30
C PHE A 118 -18.37 -10.93 -3.49
N VAL A 119 -19.03 -11.44 -2.45
CA VAL A 119 -18.56 -12.52 -1.60
C VAL A 119 -19.69 -13.55 -1.49
N GLU A 120 -19.55 -14.65 -2.21
CA GLU A 120 -20.64 -15.64 -2.30
C GLU A 120 -21.95 -14.97 -2.73
N ASN A 121 -22.96 -14.95 -1.85
CA ASN A 121 -24.27 -14.33 -2.09
C ASN A 121 -24.40 -12.91 -1.49
N GLU A 122 -23.33 -12.40 -0.88
CA GLU A 122 -23.33 -11.09 -0.22
C GLU A 122 -22.60 -10.04 -1.07
N THR A 123 -23.04 -8.79 -0.91
CA THR A 123 -22.44 -7.66 -1.60
C THR A 123 -21.99 -6.63 -0.57
N ILE A 124 -20.73 -6.21 -0.69
CA ILE A 124 -20.10 -5.24 0.21
C ILE A 124 -19.66 -4.02 -0.61
N LEU A 125 -19.91 -2.82 -0.09
CA LEU A 125 -19.40 -1.58 -0.67
C LEU A 125 -17.95 -1.33 -0.25
N SER A 126 -17.06 -1.12 -1.22
CA SER A 126 -15.70 -0.66 -0.98
C SER A 126 -15.66 0.86 -0.92
N GLY A 127 -16.05 1.44 0.21
CA GLY A 127 -16.24 2.90 0.37
C GLY A 127 -14.98 3.66 0.79
N ALA A 128 -13.96 3.00 1.32
CA ALA A 128 -12.73 3.64 1.80
C ALA A 128 -11.48 2.84 1.38
N GLY A 129 -10.34 3.49 1.46
CA GLY A 129 -9.05 2.87 1.21
C GLY A 129 -8.84 2.32 -0.18
N VAL A 130 -7.83 1.47 -0.30
CA VAL A 130 -7.51 0.71 -1.51
C VAL A 130 -7.79 -0.78 -1.30
N GLN A 131 -8.08 -1.48 -2.38
CA GLN A 131 -8.44 -2.90 -2.33
C GLN A 131 -7.20 -3.79 -2.21
N GLN A 132 -7.20 -4.72 -1.26
CA GLN A 132 -6.19 -5.77 -1.20
C GLN A 132 -6.35 -6.71 -2.38
N GLY A 133 -5.27 -6.91 -3.16
CA GLY A 133 -5.29 -7.69 -4.40
C GLY A 133 -5.42 -6.86 -5.68
N ASP A 134 -5.71 -5.56 -5.58
CA ASP A 134 -5.60 -4.64 -6.71
C ASP A 134 -4.12 -4.27 -6.93
N PRO A 135 -3.56 -4.50 -8.13
CA PRO A 135 -2.19 -4.09 -8.44
C PRO A 135 -1.94 -2.58 -8.29
N LEU A 136 -3.00 -1.78 -8.37
CA LEU A 136 -2.93 -0.33 -8.18
C LEU A 136 -2.72 0.04 -6.72
N GLY A 137 -3.28 -0.75 -5.77
CA GLY A 137 -3.39 -0.38 -4.36
C GLY A 137 -2.09 0.02 -3.65
N PRO A 138 -0.99 -0.74 -3.77
CA PRO A 138 0.23 -0.49 -3.00
C PRO A 138 0.85 0.88 -3.21
N LEU A 139 0.90 1.38 -4.44
CA LEU A 139 1.58 2.63 -4.75
C LEU A 139 0.82 3.88 -4.24
N PRO A 140 -0.48 4.09 -4.53
CA PRO A 140 -1.24 5.19 -3.95
C PRO A 140 -1.30 5.14 -2.43
N PHE A 141 -1.37 3.94 -1.84
CA PHE A 141 -1.30 3.77 -0.40
C PHE A 141 0.03 4.27 0.17
N ALA A 142 1.16 3.88 -0.42
CA ALA A 142 2.48 4.30 0.03
C ALA A 142 2.67 5.82 -0.10
N ILE A 143 2.22 6.41 -1.22
CA ILE A 143 2.28 7.86 -1.43
C ILE A 143 1.47 8.60 -0.35
N ALA A 144 0.25 8.15 -0.06
CA ALA A 144 -0.59 8.79 0.95
C ALA A 144 -0.08 8.54 2.40
N LEU A 145 0.56 7.40 2.66
CA LEU A 145 1.15 7.09 3.97
C LEU A 145 2.40 7.93 4.25
N GLN A 146 3.14 8.34 3.22
CA GLN A 146 4.37 9.13 3.35
C GLN A 146 4.16 10.40 4.18
N HIS A 147 2.99 11.00 4.09
CA HIS A 147 2.64 12.21 4.84
C HIS A 147 2.53 11.97 6.36
N LEU A 148 2.36 10.73 6.79
CA LEU A 148 2.22 10.35 8.21
C LEU A 148 3.53 9.88 8.85
N LEU A 149 4.57 9.65 8.04
CA LEU A 149 5.90 9.18 8.45
C LEU A 149 6.87 10.35 8.64
#